data_99164731d9bd1e47a0d866fe9cbbdd4d
#
_entry.id   99164731d9bd1e47a0d866fe9cbbdd4d
#
_cell.length_a   1.000
_cell.length_b   1.000
_cell.length_c   1.000
_cell.angle_alpha   90.00
_cell.angle_beta   90.00
_cell.angle_gamma   90.00
#
_symmetry.space_group_name_H-M   'P 1'
#
loop_
_entity.id
_entity.type
_entity.pdbx_description
1 polymer ?
#
loop_
_entity_poly.entity_id
_entity_poly.type
_entity_poly.pdbx_seq_one_letter_code
_entity_poly.pdbx_strand_id
1 'polypeptide(L)'
;GMPLAAVLGNINPLNKLNEVDNYTLSNWNKLTKLGFSFPILKSKNLVYIGLRDIEKQEKEYIINNSIKNYSVQEIRFKGLEDFTGKIIKHFESVKKIYISFDVDSLDPESVSQGTGTPVKNGFETVEIISIIKSLIKTKKVIALEVSEINPLLDKKGNFMAEKTFDIIKKIFNN
;
A
#
# COMPACT_ATOMS: atom_id res chain seq x y z
N GLY A 1 4.02 -0.48 -7.61
CA GLY A 1 5.47 -0.41 -7.74
C GLY A 1 6.17 -1.75 -7.91
N MET A 2 7.45 -1.70 -8.19
CA MET A 2 8.28 -2.89 -8.50
C MET A 2 8.25 -4.00 -7.43
N PRO A 3 8.33 -3.73 -6.11
CA PRO A 3 8.26 -4.79 -5.10
C PRO A 3 7.00 -5.64 -5.19
N LEU A 4 5.84 -5.00 -5.30
CA LEU A 4 4.56 -5.72 -5.45
C LEU A 4 4.48 -6.48 -6.78
N ALA A 5 5.03 -5.93 -7.88
CA ALA A 5 5.11 -6.64 -9.15
C ALA A 5 5.90 -7.95 -9.03
N ALA A 6 7.02 -7.94 -8.28
CA ALA A 6 7.80 -9.15 -8.03
C ALA A 6 7.00 -10.19 -7.23
N VAL A 7 6.34 -9.77 -6.15
CA VAL A 7 5.55 -10.68 -5.27
C VAL A 7 4.34 -11.28 -6.00
N LEU A 8 3.74 -10.50 -6.92
CA LEU A 8 2.64 -10.96 -7.79
C LEU A 8 3.13 -11.83 -8.95
N GLY A 9 4.44 -12.04 -9.09
CA GLY A 9 5.02 -12.79 -10.19
C GLY A 9 4.84 -12.11 -11.54
N ASN A 10 4.70 -10.77 -11.55
CA ASN A 10 4.47 -10.03 -12.77
C ASN A 10 5.76 -9.94 -13.59
N ILE A 11 5.74 -10.55 -14.76
CA ILE A 11 6.75 -10.40 -15.80
C ILE A 11 6.00 -9.76 -16.96
N ASN A 12 6.01 -8.42 -17.04
CA ASN A 12 5.33 -7.73 -18.14
C ASN A 12 6.33 -7.35 -19.25
N PRO A 13 6.55 -8.22 -20.24
CA PRO A 13 7.45 -7.92 -21.35
C PRO A 13 6.85 -6.94 -22.38
N LEU A 14 5.53 -6.72 -22.35
CA LEU A 14 4.82 -6.00 -23.41
C LEU A 14 4.84 -4.47 -23.24
N ASN A 15 5.06 -3.98 -22.04
CA ASN A 15 5.04 -2.53 -21.73
C ASN A 15 6.43 -2.03 -21.28
N LYS A 16 7.49 -2.51 -21.91
CA LYS A 16 8.84 -2.03 -21.65
C LYS A 16 9.00 -0.60 -22.17
N LEU A 17 9.39 0.32 -21.32
CA LEU A 17 9.87 1.64 -21.73
C LEU A 17 11.34 1.59 -22.15
N ASN A 18 12.11 0.65 -21.57
CA ASN A 18 13.54 0.49 -21.83
C ASN A 18 13.86 -0.98 -22.17
N GLU A 19 14.91 -1.18 -22.97
CA GLU A 19 15.50 -2.51 -23.16
C GLU A 19 16.10 -2.99 -21.84
N VAL A 20 15.78 -4.22 -21.46
CA VAL A 20 16.30 -4.87 -20.26
C VAL A 20 17.25 -5.97 -20.68
N ASP A 21 18.50 -5.91 -20.21
CA ASP A 21 19.51 -6.91 -20.51
C ASP A 21 19.17 -8.29 -19.91
N ASN A 22 19.77 -9.35 -20.47
CA ASN A 22 19.51 -10.72 -20.06
C ASN A 22 19.87 -11.02 -18.59
N TYR A 23 20.88 -10.34 -18.05
CA TYR A 23 21.29 -10.51 -16.66
C TYR A 23 20.23 -9.95 -15.70
N THR A 24 19.77 -8.73 -15.96
CA THR A 24 18.68 -8.07 -15.20
C THR A 24 17.40 -8.90 -15.28
N LEU A 25 17.01 -9.37 -16.47
CA LEU A 25 15.82 -10.21 -16.66
C LEU A 25 15.94 -11.54 -15.91
N SER A 26 17.11 -12.18 -15.93
CA SER A 26 17.38 -13.41 -15.19
C SER A 26 17.22 -13.21 -13.67
N ASN A 27 17.77 -12.11 -13.14
CA ASN A 27 17.66 -11.79 -11.72
C ASN A 27 16.22 -11.42 -11.31
N TRP A 28 15.48 -10.71 -12.16
CA TRP A 28 14.05 -10.48 -11.96
C TRP A 28 13.28 -11.80 -11.88
N ASN A 29 13.52 -12.71 -12.80
CA ASN A 29 12.90 -14.03 -12.79
C ASN A 29 13.24 -14.86 -11.53
N LYS A 30 14.44 -14.72 -10.99
CA LYS A 30 14.81 -15.36 -9.72
C LYS A 30 14.05 -14.70 -8.56
N LEU A 31 13.99 -13.36 -8.53
CA LEU A 31 13.29 -12.60 -7.49
C LEU A 31 11.81 -12.96 -7.43
N THR A 32 11.12 -13.02 -8.58
CA THR A 32 9.70 -13.37 -8.65
C THR A 32 9.38 -14.79 -8.18
N LYS A 33 10.38 -15.68 -8.16
CA LYS A 33 10.26 -17.09 -7.75
C LYS A 33 10.83 -17.37 -6.36
N LEU A 34 11.23 -16.34 -5.60
CA LEU A 34 11.65 -16.52 -4.22
C LEU A 34 10.49 -17.03 -3.37
N GLY A 35 10.77 -18.03 -2.51
CA GLY A 35 9.78 -18.58 -1.59
C GLY A 35 9.21 -19.94 -2.02
N PHE A 36 8.14 -20.35 -1.34
CA PHE A 36 7.57 -21.70 -1.49
C PHE A 36 6.42 -21.80 -2.48
N SER A 37 5.97 -20.67 -3.03
CA SER A 37 4.85 -20.63 -3.99
C SER A 37 5.10 -19.56 -5.05
N PHE A 38 4.55 -19.82 -6.24
CA PHE A 38 4.55 -18.84 -7.33
C PHE A 38 3.13 -18.67 -7.90
N PRO A 39 2.61 -17.46 -7.98
CA PRO A 39 3.16 -16.24 -7.36
C PRO A 39 3.11 -16.32 -5.83
N ILE A 40 3.96 -15.53 -5.15
CA ILE A 40 3.98 -15.46 -3.68
C ILE A 40 2.65 -14.90 -3.16
N LEU A 41 2.12 -13.87 -3.83
CA LEU A 41 0.83 -13.25 -3.54
C LEU A 41 -0.10 -13.36 -4.75
N LYS A 42 -1.32 -13.84 -4.53
CA LYS A 42 -2.36 -13.84 -5.56
C LYS A 42 -3.06 -12.48 -5.60
N SER A 43 -3.36 -11.97 -6.81
CA SER A 43 -4.01 -10.67 -7.01
C SER A 43 -5.29 -10.49 -6.19
N LYS A 44 -6.11 -11.52 -6.04
CA LYS A 44 -7.32 -11.50 -5.21
C LYS A 44 -7.07 -11.24 -3.72
N ASN A 45 -5.84 -11.45 -3.25
CA ASN A 45 -5.43 -11.24 -1.86
C ASN A 45 -4.72 -9.88 -1.66
N LEU A 46 -4.69 -9.03 -2.68
CA LEU A 46 -4.17 -7.67 -2.62
C LEU A 46 -5.32 -6.67 -2.66
N VAL A 47 -5.25 -5.66 -1.82
CA VAL A 47 -6.16 -4.51 -1.82
C VAL A 47 -5.35 -3.24 -1.71
N TYR A 48 -5.58 -2.30 -2.61
CA TYR A 48 -5.06 -0.94 -2.53
C TYR A 48 -6.07 -0.03 -1.85
N ILE A 49 -5.58 0.82 -0.96
CA ILE A 49 -6.39 1.76 -0.17
C ILE A 49 -5.75 3.15 -0.28
N GLY A 50 -6.44 4.08 -0.91
CA GLY A 50 -5.96 5.46 -1.07
C GLY A 50 -4.90 5.66 -2.16
N LEU A 51 -4.78 4.72 -3.10
CA LEU A 51 -3.88 4.85 -4.24
C LEU A 51 -4.31 6.04 -5.11
N ARG A 52 -3.37 6.94 -5.44
CA ARG A 52 -3.67 8.18 -6.19
C ARG A 52 -2.86 8.33 -7.46
N ASP A 53 -1.55 8.46 -7.34
CA ASP A 53 -0.65 8.62 -8.47
C ASP A 53 -0.18 7.27 -8.99
N ILE A 54 -0.70 6.87 -10.15
CA ILE A 54 -0.38 5.60 -10.79
C ILE A 54 -0.21 5.78 -12.29
N GLU A 55 0.73 5.07 -12.85
CA GLU A 55 0.95 5.03 -14.28
C GLU A 55 -0.17 4.26 -15.01
N LYS A 56 -0.32 4.54 -16.31
CA LYS A 56 -1.33 3.88 -17.15
C LYS A 56 -1.21 2.34 -17.08
N GLN A 57 0.02 1.81 -17.14
CA GLN A 57 0.30 0.38 -17.13
C GLN A 57 -0.06 -0.27 -15.79
N GLU A 58 0.17 0.43 -14.67
CA GLU A 58 -0.25 -0.02 -13.34
C GLU A 58 -1.78 -0.07 -13.23
N LYS A 59 -2.46 0.96 -13.74
CA LYS A 59 -3.93 1.00 -13.77
C LYS A 59 -4.51 -0.16 -14.58
N GLU A 60 -3.96 -0.41 -15.77
CA GLU A 60 -4.36 -1.53 -16.62
C GLU A 60 -4.14 -2.88 -15.91
N TYR A 61 -3.01 -3.04 -15.22
CA TYR A 61 -2.72 -4.25 -14.46
C TYR A 61 -3.72 -4.48 -13.33
N ILE A 62 -4.06 -3.43 -12.57
CA ILE A 62 -5.06 -3.48 -11.50
C ILE A 62 -6.40 -3.95 -12.04
N ILE A 63 -6.85 -3.36 -13.14
CA ILE A 63 -8.15 -3.68 -13.78
C ILE A 63 -8.15 -5.12 -14.31
N ASN A 64 -7.14 -5.50 -15.10
CA ASN A 64 -7.07 -6.80 -15.76
C ASN A 64 -6.96 -7.97 -14.77
N ASN A 65 -6.39 -7.72 -13.60
CA ASN A 65 -6.26 -8.72 -12.52
C ASN A 65 -7.34 -8.60 -11.44
N SER A 66 -8.36 -7.73 -11.65
CA SER A 66 -9.46 -7.50 -10.71
C SER A 66 -8.98 -7.20 -9.28
N ILE A 67 -7.85 -6.49 -9.14
CA ILE A 67 -7.33 -6.08 -7.84
C ILE A 67 -8.23 -5.00 -7.26
N LYS A 68 -8.65 -5.17 -6.01
CA LYS A 68 -9.47 -4.17 -5.32
C LYS A 68 -8.65 -2.90 -5.07
N ASN A 69 -9.23 -1.77 -5.48
CA ASN A 69 -8.65 -0.45 -5.25
C ASN A 69 -9.75 0.52 -4.80
N TYR A 70 -9.55 1.17 -3.66
CA TYR A 70 -10.50 2.11 -3.08
C TYR A 70 -9.85 3.49 -2.93
N SER A 71 -10.41 4.48 -3.60
CA SER A 71 -9.95 5.87 -3.45
C SER A 71 -10.37 6.46 -2.10
N VAL A 72 -9.63 7.49 -1.65
CA VAL A 72 -9.96 8.24 -0.41
C VAL A 72 -11.38 8.81 -0.49
N GLN A 73 -11.77 9.38 -1.64
CA GLN A 73 -13.08 9.96 -1.86
C GLN A 73 -14.20 8.91 -1.76
N GLU A 74 -13.98 7.73 -2.35
CA GLU A 74 -14.95 6.63 -2.27
C GLU A 74 -15.14 6.16 -0.82
N ILE A 75 -14.05 6.08 -0.07
CA ILE A 75 -14.05 5.66 1.34
C ILE A 75 -14.80 6.68 2.20
N ARG A 76 -14.51 7.98 2.02
CA ARG A 76 -15.21 9.07 2.73
C ARG A 76 -16.70 9.11 2.39
N PHE A 77 -17.05 8.93 1.11
CA PHE A 77 -18.45 8.91 0.69
C PHE A 77 -19.25 7.77 1.31
N LYS A 78 -18.65 6.58 1.40
CA LYS A 78 -19.30 5.39 1.99
C LYS A 78 -19.23 5.33 3.51
N GLY A 79 -18.30 6.07 4.11
CA GLY A 79 -17.99 6.01 5.53
C GLY A 79 -16.92 4.95 5.88
N LEU A 80 -16.07 5.30 6.85
CA LEU A 80 -14.94 4.46 7.26
C LEU A 80 -15.38 3.10 7.83
N GLU A 81 -16.49 3.06 8.57
CA GLU A 81 -17.00 1.84 9.19
C GLU A 81 -17.50 0.85 8.14
N ASP A 82 -18.31 1.30 7.19
CA ASP A 82 -18.79 0.47 6.08
C ASP A 82 -17.62 -0.03 5.21
N PHE A 83 -16.65 0.83 4.95
CA PHE A 83 -15.46 0.47 4.21
C PHE A 83 -14.65 -0.61 4.92
N THR A 84 -14.33 -0.41 6.20
CA THR A 84 -13.54 -1.39 6.97
C THR A 84 -14.28 -2.73 7.09
N GLY A 85 -15.59 -2.72 7.27
CA GLY A 85 -16.43 -3.92 7.23
C GLY A 85 -16.29 -4.69 5.92
N LYS A 86 -16.28 -4.00 4.77
CA LYS A 86 -16.06 -4.63 3.44
C LYS A 86 -14.67 -5.25 3.30
N ILE A 87 -13.64 -4.60 3.79
CA ILE A 87 -12.26 -5.12 3.73
C ILE A 87 -12.14 -6.35 4.63
N ILE A 88 -12.68 -6.31 5.84
CA ILE A 88 -12.67 -7.44 6.77
C ILE A 88 -13.40 -8.65 6.14
N LYS A 89 -14.56 -8.42 5.52
CA LYS A 89 -15.31 -9.46 4.81
C LYS A 89 -14.54 -10.02 3.61
N HIS A 90 -13.86 -9.15 2.83
CA HIS A 90 -13.02 -9.58 1.71
C HIS A 90 -11.93 -10.55 2.14
N PHE A 91 -11.34 -10.33 3.31
CA PHE A 91 -10.29 -11.16 3.88
C PHE A 91 -10.81 -12.18 4.90
N GLU A 92 -12.10 -12.51 4.91
CA GLU A 92 -12.69 -13.44 5.89
C GLU A 92 -12.02 -14.81 5.86
N SER A 93 -11.75 -15.37 4.68
CA SER A 93 -11.09 -16.66 4.50
C SER A 93 -9.56 -16.64 4.66
N VAL A 94 -8.96 -15.44 4.76
CA VAL A 94 -7.51 -15.28 4.90
C VAL A 94 -7.11 -15.46 6.35
N LYS A 95 -6.04 -16.24 6.59
CA LYS A 95 -5.55 -16.51 7.95
C LYS A 95 -4.64 -15.41 8.49
N LYS A 96 -3.88 -14.73 7.62
CA LYS A 96 -2.86 -13.74 8.00
C LYS A 96 -2.96 -12.54 7.08
N ILE A 97 -2.86 -11.36 7.64
CA ILE A 97 -2.87 -10.08 6.92
C ILE A 97 -1.53 -9.36 7.18
N TYR A 98 -0.92 -8.88 6.11
CA TYR A 98 0.20 -7.96 6.13
C TYR A 98 -0.32 -6.59 5.72
N ILE A 99 0.02 -5.55 6.47
CA ILE A 99 -0.32 -4.17 6.15
C ILE A 99 0.97 -3.43 5.78
N SER A 100 1.02 -2.87 4.58
CA SER A 100 2.04 -1.90 4.20
C SER A 100 1.41 -0.51 4.26
N PHE A 101 1.82 0.29 5.23
CA PHE A 101 1.41 1.68 5.39
C PHE A 101 2.45 2.58 4.76
N ASP A 102 2.16 3.01 3.56
CA ASP A 102 2.93 4.02 2.86
C ASP A 102 2.46 5.41 3.31
N VAL A 103 3.39 6.24 3.84
CA VAL A 103 3.05 7.57 4.34
C VAL A 103 2.62 8.54 3.22
N ASP A 104 2.93 8.21 1.95
CA ASP A 104 2.41 8.93 0.79
C ASP A 104 0.87 8.89 0.73
N SER A 105 0.24 7.91 1.40
CA SER A 105 -1.22 7.82 1.50
C SER A 105 -1.85 8.95 2.31
N LEU A 106 -1.09 9.62 3.16
CA LEU A 106 -1.53 10.78 3.93
C LEU A 106 -1.65 12.03 3.06
N ASP A 107 -2.47 12.99 3.48
CA ASP A 107 -2.55 14.28 2.81
C ASP A 107 -1.34 15.17 3.19
N PRO A 108 -0.53 15.61 2.22
CA PRO A 108 0.65 16.43 2.51
C PRO A 108 0.33 17.82 3.06
N GLU A 109 -0.89 18.32 2.88
CA GLU A 109 -1.31 19.61 3.45
C GLU A 109 -1.64 19.47 4.93
N SER A 110 -2.20 18.33 5.36
CA SER A 110 -2.53 18.08 6.77
C SER A 110 -1.36 17.56 7.59
N VAL A 111 -0.39 16.89 6.94
CA VAL A 111 0.79 16.34 7.63
C VAL A 111 2.05 17.07 7.19
N SER A 112 2.73 16.60 6.17
CA SER A 112 4.00 17.14 5.67
C SER A 112 4.32 16.55 4.30
N GLN A 113 5.34 17.12 3.64
CA GLN A 113 5.88 16.65 2.37
C GLN A 113 7.14 15.80 2.56
N GLY A 114 7.35 15.21 3.73
CA GLY A 114 8.51 14.39 4.08
C GLY A 114 8.49 12.99 3.46
N THR A 115 8.19 12.90 2.17
CA THR A 115 8.08 11.69 1.38
C THR A 115 8.47 11.94 -0.08
N GLY A 116 8.67 10.88 -0.87
CA GLY A 116 9.12 10.99 -2.25
C GLY A 116 8.11 11.64 -3.19
N THR A 117 6.85 11.26 -3.09
CA THR A 117 5.77 11.64 -4.02
C THR A 117 4.52 12.16 -3.28
N PRO A 118 4.59 13.35 -2.66
CA PRO A 118 3.45 13.89 -1.92
C PRO A 118 2.31 14.29 -2.87
N VAL A 119 1.16 13.62 -2.77
CA VAL A 119 -0.02 13.85 -3.60
C VAL A 119 -1.20 14.29 -2.74
N LYS A 120 -1.86 15.40 -3.09
CA LYS A 120 -3.02 15.95 -2.40
C LYS A 120 -4.22 15.00 -2.38
N ASN A 121 -5.19 15.31 -1.53
CA ASN A 121 -6.41 14.53 -1.31
C ASN A 121 -6.13 13.13 -0.74
N GLY A 122 -5.11 13.04 0.11
CA GLY A 122 -4.79 11.87 0.90
C GLY A 122 -5.68 11.69 2.13
N PHE A 123 -5.32 10.72 2.95
CA PHE A 123 -5.98 10.48 4.23
C PHE A 123 -5.54 11.47 5.31
N GLU A 124 -6.48 11.78 6.20
CA GLU A 124 -6.16 12.34 7.50
C GLU A 124 -5.60 11.24 8.43
N THR A 125 -4.77 11.66 9.40
CA THR A 125 -4.15 10.71 10.34
C THR A 125 -5.19 9.88 11.12
N VAL A 126 -6.31 10.48 11.46
CA VAL A 126 -7.40 9.81 12.18
C VAL A 126 -8.08 8.72 11.36
N GLU A 127 -8.18 8.93 10.04
CA GLU A 127 -8.76 7.94 9.12
C GLU A 127 -7.87 6.70 9.02
N ILE A 128 -6.56 6.88 8.85
CA ILE A 128 -5.57 5.78 8.80
C ILE A 128 -5.54 5.00 10.11
N ILE A 129 -5.53 5.70 11.26
CA ILE A 129 -5.58 5.06 12.58
C ILE A 129 -6.83 4.19 12.71
N SER A 130 -7.99 4.71 12.30
CA SER A 130 -9.26 3.98 12.35
C SER A 130 -9.24 2.72 11.47
N ILE A 131 -8.78 2.85 10.22
CA ILE A 131 -8.68 1.73 9.28
C ILE A 131 -7.77 0.64 9.84
N ILE A 132 -6.54 1.00 10.26
CA ILE A 132 -5.56 0.02 10.74
C ILE A 132 -6.03 -0.62 12.04
N LYS A 133 -6.55 0.15 13.00
CA LYS A 133 -7.13 -0.41 14.25
C LYS A 133 -8.24 -1.42 13.96
N SER A 134 -9.13 -1.13 13.01
CA SER A 134 -10.21 -2.04 12.64
C SER A 134 -9.69 -3.37 12.07
N LEU A 135 -8.62 -3.32 11.29
CA LEU A 135 -7.98 -4.53 10.78
C LEU A 135 -7.25 -5.31 11.89
N ILE A 136 -6.54 -4.63 12.80
CA ILE A 136 -5.85 -5.27 13.93
C ILE A 136 -6.84 -5.99 14.86
N LYS A 137 -8.04 -5.43 15.09
CA LYS A 137 -9.10 -6.06 15.89
C LYS A 137 -9.52 -7.45 15.36
N THR A 138 -9.29 -7.75 14.10
CA THR A 138 -9.54 -9.09 13.51
C THR A 138 -8.62 -10.17 14.05
N LYS A 139 -7.52 -9.81 14.71
CA LYS A 139 -6.43 -10.69 15.17
C LYS A 139 -5.73 -11.47 14.05
N LYS A 140 -5.91 -11.05 12.80
CA LYS A 140 -5.25 -11.65 11.63
C LYS A 140 -4.01 -10.88 11.19
N VAL A 141 -3.85 -9.63 11.62
CA VAL A 141 -2.68 -8.81 11.26
C VAL A 141 -1.45 -9.33 11.98
N ILE A 142 -0.46 -9.76 11.20
CA ILE A 142 0.80 -10.34 11.70
C ILE A 142 1.99 -9.40 11.53
N ALA A 143 1.86 -8.42 10.67
CA ALA A 143 2.90 -7.40 10.44
C ALA A 143 2.26 -6.11 9.93
N LEU A 144 2.84 -5.00 10.36
CA LEU A 144 2.61 -3.64 9.87
C LEU A 144 3.95 -3.07 9.46
N GLU A 145 4.11 -2.78 8.19
CA GLU A 145 5.24 -2.02 7.64
C GLU A 145 4.86 -0.55 7.54
N VAL A 146 5.83 0.32 7.71
CA VAL A 146 5.72 1.74 7.39
C VAL A 146 6.83 2.09 6.42
N SER A 147 6.47 2.71 5.29
CA SER A 147 7.40 3.02 4.20
C SER A 147 7.31 4.48 3.77
N GLU A 148 8.23 4.89 2.92
CA GLU A 148 8.32 6.18 2.24
C GLU A 148 8.57 7.41 3.13
N ILE A 149 8.98 7.24 4.40
CA ILE A 149 9.41 8.37 5.23
C ILE A 149 10.77 8.86 4.74
N ASN A 150 10.84 10.13 4.31
CA ASN A 150 12.08 10.74 3.87
C ASN A 150 12.31 12.10 4.58
N PRO A 151 13.06 12.12 5.69
CA PRO A 151 13.34 13.34 6.43
C PRO A 151 14.10 14.40 5.63
N LEU A 152 14.89 14.00 4.64
CA LEU A 152 15.63 14.94 3.79
C LEU A 152 14.74 15.79 2.88
N LEU A 153 13.54 15.30 2.59
CA LEU A 153 12.53 16.02 1.80
C LEU A 153 11.57 16.84 2.66
N ASP A 154 11.60 16.65 3.99
CA ASP A 154 10.65 17.28 4.90
C ASP A 154 11.06 18.73 5.21
N LYS A 155 10.37 19.69 4.58
CA LYS A 155 10.59 21.14 4.81
C LYS A 155 10.26 21.58 6.23
N LYS A 156 9.59 20.74 7.02
CA LYS A 156 9.25 20.95 8.43
C LYS A 156 10.18 20.17 9.38
N GLY A 157 11.38 19.80 8.91
CA GLY A 157 12.32 18.98 9.67
C GLY A 157 11.95 17.50 9.67
N ASN A 158 11.68 16.91 10.83
CA ASN A 158 11.29 15.49 10.95
C ASN A 158 9.78 15.30 11.14
N PHE A 159 8.97 16.25 10.72
CA PHE A 159 7.54 16.28 11.06
C PHE A 159 6.78 15.06 10.55
N MET A 160 7.07 14.56 9.32
CA MET A 160 6.48 13.32 8.81
C MET A 160 6.83 12.13 9.70
N ALA A 161 8.09 11.98 10.09
CA ALA A 161 8.53 10.90 10.97
C ALA A 161 7.88 10.99 12.36
N GLU A 162 7.80 12.17 12.95
CA GLU A 162 7.14 12.42 14.25
C GLU A 162 5.65 12.08 14.18
N LYS A 163 4.94 12.55 13.15
CA LYS A 163 3.53 12.26 12.93
C LYS A 163 3.27 10.77 12.69
N THR A 164 4.13 10.12 11.93
CA THR A 164 4.04 8.69 11.70
C THR A 164 4.24 7.91 13.00
N PHE A 165 5.20 8.31 13.82
CA PHE A 165 5.41 7.71 15.14
C PHE A 165 4.19 7.89 16.05
N ASP A 166 3.56 9.07 16.04
CA ASP A 166 2.32 9.32 16.77
C ASP A 166 1.14 8.46 16.27
N ILE A 167 1.05 8.25 14.95
CA ILE A 167 0.07 7.32 14.36
C ILE A 167 0.28 5.91 14.90
N ILE A 168 1.52 5.40 14.86
CA ILE A 168 1.87 4.06 15.36
C ILE A 168 1.53 3.94 16.85
N LYS A 169 1.91 4.92 17.66
CA LYS A 169 1.56 4.95 19.10
C LYS A 169 0.04 4.86 19.31
N LYS A 170 -0.74 5.65 18.57
CA LYS A 170 -2.20 5.63 18.67
C LYS A 170 -2.82 4.33 18.17
N ILE A 171 -2.21 3.65 17.21
CA ILE A 171 -2.66 2.34 16.72
C ILE A 171 -2.53 1.28 17.82
N PHE A 172 -1.41 1.26 18.55
CA PHE A 172 -1.09 0.21 19.52
C PHE A 172 -1.42 0.56 20.97
N ASN A 173 -1.62 1.83 21.30
CA ASN A 173 -2.11 2.23 22.62
C ASN A 173 -3.64 2.14 22.65
N ASN A 174 -4.16 1.49 23.67
CA ASN A 174 -5.60 1.41 23.98
C ASN A 174 -6.14 2.76 24.41
#